data_53eb6a78be329fba13c92692c1114481
#
_entry.id   53eb6a78be329fba13c92692c1114481
#
_cell.length_a   1.000
_cell.length_b   1.000
_cell.length_c   1.000
_cell.angle_alpha   90.00
_cell.angle_beta   90.00
_cell.angle_gamma   90.00
#
_symmetry.space_group_name_H-M   'P 1'
#
loop_
_entity.id
_entity.type
_entity.pdbx_description
1 polymer ?
#
loop_
_entity_poly.entity_id
_entity_poly.type
_entity_poly.pdbx_seq_one_letter_code
_entity_poly.pdbx_strand_id
1 'polypeptide(L)'
;AVTLSVMECFDLKKLLWLIDAYRHPNVQVSQRALVGITFILHAYSPRISFYPEINLRITALMEETAFERDLLRIHIQILLSQETEKIDKKMREEIIPEMLKSMSPMRNMKFGFEESDEEKDDTNPDWADAIEKSGLGDKLREMNELQLEGADVYMSTFSQLKSYPFFREISNWFYPFDKQQSDVIKEFRHRGKEGGSLLEIILQSGFFCNSDKYSLFFTMQQLPQSQRDMMLNQLTDQQIEELADQSKAETLKKFSERPDTVSNQYLHDLYRFFKLYARRLEFRDLFKESICLYNEPDLIDILFNPEAMEAIANFHFKKKNWEEAA
;
A
#
# COMPACT_ATOMS: atom_id res chain seq x y z
N ALA A 1 2.25 -17.05 -1.59
CA ALA A 1 2.12 -18.51 -1.38
C ALA A 1 3.35 -19.10 -0.71
N VAL A 2 4.56 -18.99 -1.31
CA VAL A 2 5.79 -19.59 -0.74
C VAL A 2 6.07 -19.06 0.65
N THR A 3 6.05 -17.74 0.85
CA THR A 3 6.24 -17.09 2.16
C THR A 3 5.28 -17.68 3.21
N LEU A 4 3.96 -17.67 2.94
CA LEU A 4 2.96 -18.23 3.86
C LEU A 4 3.24 -19.70 4.17
N SER A 5 3.60 -20.50 3.17
CA SER A 5 3.93 -21.91 3.36
C SER A 5 5.15 -22.13 4.25
N VAL A 6 6.19 -21.29 4.15
CA VAL A 6 7.38 -21.38 5.01
C VAL A 6 7.06 -20.91 6.43
N MET A 7 6.20 -19.89 6.57
CA MET A 7 5.77 -19.40 7.88
C MET A 7 4.98 -20.45 8.68
N GLU A 8 4.21 -21.31 8.01
CA GLU A 8 3.52 -22.42 8.66
C GLU A 8 4.46 -23.58 9.00
N CYS A 9 5.38 -23.89 8.08
CA CYS A 9 6.35 -24.96 8.27
C CYS A 9 7.65 -24.59 7.59
N PHE A 10 8.73 -24.47 8.39
CA PHE A 10 10.05 -24.14 7.87
C PHE A 10 10.50 -25.16 6.80
N ASP A 11 10.89 -24.64 5.66
CA ASP A 11 11.40 -25.42 4.53
C ASP A 11 12.62 -24.69 3.94
N LEU A 12 13.79 -25.28 4.13
CA LEU A 12 15.06 -24.73 3.64
C LEU A 12 15.03 -24.47 2.14
N LYS A 13 14.52 -25.43 1.33
CA LYS A 13 14.54 -25.29 -0.13
C LYS A 13 13.65 -24.13 -0.60
N LYS A 14 12.52 -23.92 0.06
CA LYS A 14 11.63 -22.80 -0.25
C LYS A 14 12.26 -21.46 0.14
N LEU A 15 12.97 -21.38 1.27
CA LEU A 15 13.69 -20.18 1.66
C LEU A 15 14.82 -19.87 0.67
N LEU A 16 15.63 -20.88 0.31
CA LEU A 16 16.68 -20.70 -0.69
C LEU A 16 16.10 -20.27 -2.05
N TRP A 17 14.96 -20.83 -2.44
CA TRP A 17 14.26 -20.40 -3.65
C TRP A 17 13.80 -18.93 -3.57
N LEU A 18 13.32 -18.45 -2.42
CA LEU A 18 12.99 -17.03 -2.24
C LEU A 18 14.23 -16.14 -2.36
N ILE A 19 15.38 -16.57 -1.79
CA ILE A 19 16.65 -15.86 -1.92
C ILE A 19 17.06 -15.75 -3.40
N ASP A 20 16.93 -16.82 -4.15
CA ASP A 20 17.20 -16.81 -5.60
C ASP A 20 16.18 -15.94 -6.36
N ALA A 21 14.90 -15.94 -5.95
CA ALA A 21 13.85 -15.14 -6.56
C ALA A 21 14.05 -13.63 -6.35
N TYR A 22 14.77 -13.19 -5.31
CA TYR A 22 15.12 -11.77 -5.15
C TYR A 22 15.96 -11.25 -6.31
N ARG A 23 16.81 -12.08 -6.93
CA ARG A 23 17.62 -11.72 -8.10
C ARG A 23 16.85 -11.70 -9.43
N HIS A 24 15.54 -11.95 -9.38
CA HIS A 24 14.72 -11.94 -10.59
C HIS A 24 14.58 -10.52 -11.16
N PRO A 25 14.70 -10.29 -12.49
CA PRO A 25 14.65 -8.95 -13.08
C PRO A 25 13.29 -8.25 -12.96
N ASN A 26 12.21 -9.01 -12.74
CA ASN A 26 10.90 -8.44 -12.50
C ASN A 26 10.78 -7.96 -11.06
N VAL A 27 10.56 -6.65 -10.87
CA VAL A 27 10.45 -5.99 -9.57
C VAL A 27 9.33 -6.58 -8.70
N GLN A 28 8.21 -7.00 -9.31
CA GLN A 28 7.13 -7.66 -8.58
C GLN A 28 7.57 -8.98 -7.95
N VAL A 29 8.46 -9.73 -8.59
CA VAL A 29 9.00 -10.98 -8.06
C VAL A 29 10.06 -10.69 -7.00
N SER A 30 11.05 -9.85 -7.32
CA SER A 30 12.20 -9.59 -6.45
C SER A 30 11.77 -8.95 -5.12
N GLN A 31 10.95 -7.91 -5.15
CA GLN A 31 10.57 -7.19 -3.93
C GLN A 31 9.62 -8.00 -3.03
N ARG A 32 8.70 -8.76 -3.62
CA ARG A 32 7.85 -9.68 -2.85
C ARG A 32 8.62 -10.85 -2.25
N ALA A 33 9.64 -11.34 -2.94
CA ALA A 33 10.54 -12.35 -2.40
C ALA A 33 11.31 -11.79 -1.20
N LEU A 34 11.85 -10.57 -1.29
CA LEU A 34 12.58 -9.94 -0.20
C LEU A 34 11.70 -9.66 1.02
N VAL A 35 10.48 -9.17 0.84
CA VAL A 35 9.49 -9.07 1.94
C VAL A 35 9.29 -10.43 2.62
N GLY A 36 9.13 -11.50 1.84
CA GLY A 36 9.00 -12.85 2.38
C GLY A 36 10.23 -13.33 3.14
N ILE A 37 11.43 -13.08 2.60
CA ILE A 37 12.70 -13.39 3.26
C ILE A 37 12.77 -12.68 4.61
N THR A 38 12.47 -11.39 4.67
CA THR A 38 12.51 -10.57 5.90
C THR A 38 11.65 -11.17 7.01
N PHE A 39 10.40 -11.54 6.71
CA PHE A 39 9.52 -12.19 7.68
C PHE A 39 10.04 -13.56 8.13
N ILE A 40 10.58 -14.36 7.21
CA ILE A 40 11.08 -15.71 7.52
C ILE A 40 12.36 -15.63 8.36
N LEU A 41 13.26 -14.70 8.05
CA LEU A 41 14.48 -14.48 8.83
C LEU A 41 14.15 -14.13 10.27
N HIS A 42 13.20 -13.23 10.51
CA HIS A 42 12.74 -12.90 11.85
C HIS A 42 12.10 -14.12 12.54
N ALA A 43 11.13 -14.78 11.89
CA ALA A 43 10.34 -15.84 12.51
C ALA A 43 11.16 -17.10 12.86
N TYR A 44 12.25 -17.32 12.16
CA TYR A 44 13.10 -18.50 12.29
C TYR A 44 14.58 -18.17 12.58
N SER A 45 14.87 -16.96 13.08
CA SER A 45 16.23 -16.53 13.43
C SER A 45 17.01 -17.59 14.22
N PRO A 46 16.52 -18.15 15.34
CA PRO A 46 17.25 -19.16 16.09
C PRO A 46 17.52 -20.46 15.32
N ARG A 47 16.72 -20.70 14.26
CA ARG A 47 16.85 -21.90 13.44
C ARG A 47 17.83 -21.72 12.28
N ILE A 48 18.01 -20.49 11.81
CA ILE A 48 18.84 -20.16 10.66
C ILE A 48 20.30 -20.48 10.92
N SER A 49 20.77 -20.30 12.16
CA SER A 49 22.14 -20.62 12.59
C SER A 49 22.53 -22.09 12.34
N PHE A 50 21.55 -23.01 12.29
CA PHE A 50 21.80 -24.42 11.95
C PHE A 50 21.98 -24.69 10.46
N TYR A 51 21.80 -23.69 9.59
CA TYR A 51 21.88 -23.82 8.14
C TYR A 51 22.93 -22.86 7.54
N PRO A 52 24.23 -23.25 7.55
CA PRO A 52 25.31 -22.39 7.03
C PRO A 52 25.11 -21.91 5.59
N GLU A 53 24.34 -22.68 4.80
CA GLU A 53 24.01 -22.33 3.43
C GLU A 53 23.15 -21.05 3.33
N ILE A 54 22.27 -20.82 4.29
CA ILE A 54 21.45 -19.60 4.34
C ILE A 54 22.38 -18.41 4.60
N ASN A 55 23.22 -18.50 5.64
CA ASN A 55 24.16 -17.43 6.00
C ASN A 55 25.10 -17.10 4.84
N LEU A 56 25.64 -18.13 4.16
CA LEU A 56 26.49 -17.92 3.00
C LEU A 56 25.78 -17.14 1.89
N ARG A 57 24.53 -17.49 1.57
CA ARG A 57 23.76 -16.82 0.53
C ARG A 57 23.35 -15.40 0.92
N ILE A 58 22.98 -15.18 2.17
CA ILE A 58 22.66 -13.83 2.67
C ILE A 58 23.90 -12.96 2.65
N THR A 59 25.04 -13.45 3.16
CA THR A 59 26.31 -12.71 3.11
C THR A 59 26.69 -12.33 1.68
N ALA A 60 26.55 -13.26 0.73
CA ALA A 60 26.80 -12.97 -0.68
C ALA A 60 25.84 -11.92 -1.27
N LEU A 61 24.59 -11.82 -0.76
CA LEU A 61 23.67 -10.75 -1.14
C LEU A 61 24.05 -9.41 -0.51
N MET A 62 24.57 -9.42 0.72
CA MET A 62 25.01 -8.19 1.41
C MET A 62 26.23 -7.53 0.73
N GLU A 63 27.00 -8.27 -0.06
CA GLU A 63 28.03 -7.69 -0.93
C GLU A 63 27.42 -6.86 -2.08
N GLU A 64 26.12 -7.05 -2.37
CA GLU A 64 25.38 -6.28 -3.37
C GLU A 64 24.73 -5.06 -2.70
N THR A 65 25.21 -3.85 -2.97
CA THR A 65 24.69 -2.59 -2.36
C THR A 65 23.19 -2.38 -2.53
N ALA A 66 22.58 -2.98 -3.55
CA ALA A 66 21.15 -2.94 -3.78
C ALA A 66 20.36 -3.73 -2.72
N PHE A 67 20.86 -4.89 -2.31
CA PHE A 67 20.21 -5.76 -1.33
C PHE A 67 20.15 -5.10 0.05
N GLU A 68 21.26 -4.58 0.54
CA GLU A 68 21.33 -3.88 1.83
C GLU A 68 20.32 -2.73 1.91
N ARG A 69 20.33 -1.85 0.91
CA ARG A 69 19.41 -0.74 0.81
C ARG A 69 17.95 -1.20 0.75
N ASP A 70 17.66 -2.23 -0.03
CA ASP A 70 16.31 -2.76 -0.20
C ASP A 70 15.82 -3.43 1.08
N LEU A 71 16.67 -4.16 1.78
CA LEU A 71 16.37 -4.79 3.06
C LEU A 71 16.03 -3.74 4.14
N LEU A 72 16.87 -2.72 4.29
CA LEU A 72 16.64 -1.61 5.24
C LEU A 72 15.29 -0.93 4.94
N ARG A 73 15.02 -0.62 3.67
CA ARG A 73 13.76 -0.02 3.27
C ARG A 73 12.57 -0.89 3.64
N ILE A 74 12.60 -2.19 3.33
CA ILE A 74 11.52 -3.12 3.66
C ILE A 74 11.37 -3.23 5.17
N HIS A 75 12.46 -3.25 5.93
CA HIS A 75 12.39 -3.28 7.38
C HIS A 75 11.65 -2.04 7.94
N ILE A 76 12.00 -0.84 7.47
CA ILE A 76 11.29 0.40 7.85
C ILE A 76 9.82 0.36 7.42
N GLN A 77 9.50 -0.17 6.24
CA GLN A 77 8.11 -0.34 5.79
C GLN A 77 7.32 -1.32 6.69
N ILE A 78 7.96 -2.38 7.17
CA ILE A 78 7.35 -3.31 8.14
C ILE A 78 7.09 -2.61 9.47
N LEU A 79 8.06 -1.87 10.00
CA LEU A 79 7.86 -1.07 11.21
C LEU A 79 6.72 -0.06 11.05
N LEU A 80 6.62 0.58 9.90
CA LEU A 80 5.52 1.51 9.60
C LEU A 80 4.17 0.80 9.52
N SER A 81 4.13 -0.42 8.97
CA SER A 81 2.89 -1.21 8.90
C SER A 81 2.33 -1.60 10.28
N GLN A 82 3.17 -1.67 11.30
CA GLN A 82 2.75 -1.90 12.69
C GLN A 82 2.00 -0.71 13.28
N GLU A 83 2.22 0.50 12.76
CA GLU A 83 1.48 1.70 13.15
C GLU A 83 0.09 1.81 12.47
N THR A 84 -0.24 0.88 11.55
CA THR A 84 -1.49 0.94 10.76
C THR A 84 -2.75 1.04 11.63
N GLU A 85 -2.81 0.35 12.77
CA GLU A 85 -3.99 0.43 13.66
C GLU A 85 -4.18 1.82 14.27
N LYS A 86 -3.09 2.49 14.65
CA LYS A 86 -3.12 3.86 15.17
C LYS A 86 -3.54 4.86 14.08
N ILE A 87 -2.98 4.67 12.88
CA ILE A 87 -3.30 5.49 11.71
C ILE A 87 -4.76 5.30 11.30
N ASP A 88 -5.22 4.05 11.21
CA ASP A 88 -6.61 3.71 10.88
C ASP A 88 -7.61 4.28 11.89
N LYS A 89 -7.28 4.24 13.18
CA LYS A 89 -8.08 4.88 14.23
C LYS A 89 -8.16 6.39 14.01
N LYS A 90 -7.03 7.05 13.77
CA LYS A 90 -6.97 8.49 13.50
C LYS A 90 -7.76 8.86 12.23
N MET A 91 -7.64 8.07 11.17
CA MET A 91 -8.43 8.26 9.94
C MET A 91 -9.93 8.23 10.23
N ARG A 92 -10.41 7.22 10.97
CA ARG A 92 -11.83 7.03 11.27
C ARG A 92 -12.39 8.04 12.27
N GLU A 93 -11.63 8.41 13.30
CA GLU A 93 -12.14 9.23 14.40
C GLU A 93 -11.95 10.73 14.13
N GLU A 94 -10.93 11.13 13.39
CA GLU A 94 -10.58 12.54 13.20
C GLU A 94 -10.73 13.00 11.74
N ILE A 95 -10.06 12.32 10.79
CA ILE A 95 -9.89 12.84 9.43
C ILE A 95 -11.17 12.67 8.59
N ILE A 96 -11.69 11.44 8.50
CA ILE A 96 -12.87 11.14 7.67
C ILE A 96 -14.12 11.91 8.13
N PRO A 97 -14.43 12.01 9.44
CA PRO A 97 -15.60 12.78 9.88
C PRO A 97 -15.49 14.28 9.56
N GLU A 98 -14.29 14.84 9.63
CA GLU A 98 -14.04 16.26 9.30
C GLU A 98 -14.20 16.50 7.79
N MET A 99 -13.66 15.62 6.96
CA MET A 99 -13.88 15.65 5.52
C MET A 99 -15.36 15.60 5.16
N LEU A 100 -16.12 14.69 5.77
CA LEU A 100 -17.56 14.54 5.51
C LEU A 100 -18.37 15.79 5.94
N LYS A 101 -18.01 16.40 7.07
CA LYS A 101 -18.63 17.64 7.53
C LYS A 101 -18.38 18.80 6.56
N SER A 102 -17.17 18.94 6.09
CA SER A 102 -16.76 20.01 5.17
C SER A 102 -17.36 19.84 3.77
N MET A 103 -17.64 18.60 3.34
CA MET A 103 -18.32 18.32 2.07
C MET A 103 -19.85 18.52 2.12
N SER A 104 -20.46 18.51 3.31
CA SER A 104 -21.92 18.65 3.47
C SER A 104 -22.48 20.00 3.00
N PRO A 105 -21.85 21.17 3.25
CA PRO A 105 -22.31 22.46 2.72
C PRO A 105 -22.25 22.54 1.20
N MET A 106 -21.24 21.91 0.57
CA MET A 106 -21.06 21.90 -0.88
C MET A 106 -22.15 21.10 -1.60
N ARG A 107 -22.60 19.99 -0.99
CA ARG A 107 -23.68 19.16 -1.52
C ARG A 107 -25.01 19.92 -1.60
N ASN A 108 -25.27 20.86 -0.66
CA ASN A 108 -26.45 21.68 -0.65
C ASN A 108 -26.38 22.89 -1.60
N MET A 109 -25.18 23.37 -1.96
CA MET A 109 -25.03 24.46 -2.93
C MET A 109 -25.19 24.01 -4.39
N LYS A 110 -24.85 22.77 -4.75
CA LYS A 110 -25.01 22.25 -6.12
C LYS A 110 -26.45 21.79 -6.49
N PHE A 111 -27.42 21.83 -5.57
CA PHE A 111 -28.83 21.50 -5.83
C PHE A 111 -29.75 22.73 -6.04
N GLY A 112 -29.19 23.91 -6.11
CA GLY A 112 -29.96 25.11 -6.54
C GLY A 112 -29.96 25.20 -8.06
N PHE A 113 -31.07 24.82 -8.69
CA PHE A 113 -31.35 25.09 -10.09
C PHE A 113 -31.45 26.60 -10.28
N GLU A 114 -30.47 27.23 -10.89
CA GLU A 114 -30.63 28.45 -11.67
C GLU A 114 -29.61 28.40 -12.79
N GLU A 115 -30.13 28.32 -14.00
CA GLU A 115 -29.43 28.60 -15.24
C GLU A 115 -28.95 30.06 -15.23
N SER A 116 -27.66 30.31 -15.20
CA SER A 116 -27.09 31.56 -15.65
C SER A 116 -25.82 31.26 -16.45
N ASP A 117 -25.96 31.43 -17.77
CA ASP A 117 -24.87 31.58 -18.72
C ASP A 117 -23.96 32.71 -18.25
N GLU A 118 -22.78 32.38 -17.80
CA GLU A 118 -21.58 33.22 -17.90
C GLU A 118 -20.35 32.37 -17.52
N GLU A 119 -19.44 32.22 -18.47
CA GLU A 119 -18.09 31.72 -18.27
C GLU A 119 -17.40 32.51 -17.13
N LYS A 120 -17.21 31.92 -15.97
CA LYS A 120 -16.36 32.43 -14.91
C LYS A 120 -15.38 31.35 -14.47
N ASP A 121 -14.14 31.76 -14.57
CA ASP A 121 -12.94 31.13 -14.02
C ASP A 121 -13.23 30.45 -12.67
N ASP A 122 -13.12 29.12 -12.58
CA ASP A 122 -13.69 28.23 -11.55
C ASP A 122 -12.82 28.12 -10.30
N THR A 123 -11.95 29.06 -10.04
CA THR A 123 -11.27 29.24 -8.75
C THR A 123 -12.04 30.23 -7.89
N ASN A 124 -13.12 29.76 -7.24
CA ASN A 124 -13.82 30.58 -6.26
C ASN A 124 -12.95 30.78 -4.99
N PRO A 125 -12.45 31.99 -4.71
CA PRO A 125 -11.61 32.28 -3.54
C PRO A 125 -12.27 31.93 -2.21
N ASP A 126 -13.63 32.01 -2.13
CA ASP A 126 -14.37 31.65 -0.94
C ASP A 126 -14.26 30.17 -0.55
N TRP A 127 -13.88 29.35 -1.48
CA TRP A 127 -13.71 27.90 -1.34
C TRP A 127 -12.40 27.54 -0.63
N ALA A 128 -11.30 28.13 -1.07
CA ALA A 128 -10.00 27.99 -0.45
C ALA A 128 -10.04 28.48 1.00
N ASP A 129 -10.69 29.63 1.22
CA ASP A 129 -10.89 30.21 2.54
C ASP A 129 -11.78 29.35 3.46
N ALA A 130 -12.80 28.67 2.91
CA ALA A 130 -13.67 27.77 3.67
C ALA A 130 -12.94 26.48 4.09
N ILE A 131 -12.10 25.92 3.21
CA ILE A 131 -11.26 24.75 3.49
C ILE A 131 -10.19 25.11 4.55
N GLU A 132 -9.56 26.27 4.43
CA GLU A 132 -8.54 26.72 5.37
C GLU A 132 -9.14 27.01 6.77
N LYS A 133 -10.31 27.65 6.84
CA LYS A 133 -11.04 27.93 8.09
C LYS A 133 -11.60 26.67 8.77
N SER A 134 -11.84 25.57 8.02
CA SER A 134 -12.36 24.32 8.57
C SER A 134 -11.27 23.44 9.20
N GLY A 135 -9.98 23.75 9.03
CA GLY A 135 -8.86 22.87 9.40
C GLY A 135 -8.72 21.62 8.52
N LEU A 136 -9.56 21.48 7.48
CA LEU A 136 -9.52 20.35 6.55
C LEU A 136 -8.21 20.32 5.77
N GLY A 137 -7.70 21.49 5.37
CA GLY A 137 -6.43 21.60 4.64
C GLY A 137 -5.26 20.98 5.40
N ASP A 138 -5.17 21.21 6.71
CA ASP A 138 -4.12 20.64 7.56
C ASP A 138 -4.29 19.12 7.69
N LYS A 139 -5.53 18.63 7.82
CA LYS A 139 -5.81 17.17 7.89
C LYS A 139 -5.49 16.45 6.58
N LEU A 140 -5.80 17.05 5.43
CA LEU A 140 -5.45 16.51 4.12
C LEU A 140 -3.93 16.49 3.92
N ARG A 141 -3.24 17.55 4.35
CA ARG A 141 -1.77 17.62 4.30
C ARG A 141 -1.14 16.52 5.16
N GLU A 142 -1.64 16.34 6.38
CA GLU A 142 -1.19 15.27 7.27
C GLU A 142 -1.43 13.89 6.67
N MET A 143 -2.59 13.65 6.05
CA MET A 143 -2.87 12.39 5.35
C MET A 143 -1.90 12.15 4.20
N ASN A 144 -1.62 13.19 3.40
CA ASN A 144 -0.67 13.10 2.30
C ASN A 144 0.76 12.83 2.80
N GLU A 145 1.18 13.46 3.89
CA GLU A 145 2.49 13.20 4.50
C GLU A 145 2.63 11.75 4.95
N LEU A 146 1.62 11.21 5.67
CA LEU A 146 1.58 9.81 6.06
C LEU A 146 1.64 8.86 4.85
N GLN A 147 0.90 9.19 3.78
CA GLN A 147 0.91 8.40 2.55
C GLN A 147 2.28 8.43 1.84
N LEU A 148 2.94 9.59 1.80
CA LEU A 148 4.28 9.73 1.24
C LEU A 148 5.34 8.97 2.04
N GLU A 149 5.18 8.86 3.35
CA GLU A 149 5.99 8.00 4.21
C GLU A 149 5.74 6.50 3.97
N GLY A 150 4.67 6.13 3.24
CA GLY A 150 4.29 4.75 2.95
C GLY A 150 3.29 4.15 3.94
N ALA A 151 2.67 4.98 4.81
CA ALA A 151 1.65 4.52 5.73
C ALA A 151 0.36 4.08 5.02
N ASP A 152 -0.34 3.11 5.60
CA ASP A 152 -1.62 2.64 5.09
C ASP A 152 -2.78 3.53 5.58
N VAL A 153 -3.06 4.57 4.83
CA VAL A 153 -4.17 5.50 5.10
C VAL A 153 -5.52 5.02 4.57
N TYR A 154 -5.55 3.93 3.81
CA TYR A 154 -6.74 3.43 3.11
C TYR A 154 -7.37 2.19 3.76
N MET A 155 -6.83 1.68 4.87
CA MET A 155 -7.32 0.46 5.53
C MET A 155 -8.82 0.54 5.83
N SER A 156 -9.29 1.60 6.47
CA SER A 156 -10.71 1.82 6.81
C SER A 156 -11.61 1.82 5.58
N THR A 157 -11.16 2.51 4.53
CA THR A 157 -11.95 2.72 3.30
C THR A 157 -12.24 1.41 2.60
N PHE A 158 -11.25 0.51 2.53
CA PHE A 158 -11.35 -0.73 1.75
C PHE A 158 -11.69 -1.97 2.56
N SER A 159 -11.70 -1.90 3.91
CA SER A 159 -11.94 -3.07 4.76
C SER A 159 -13.29 -3.74 4.49
N GLN A 160 -14.36 -2.98 4.32
CA GLN A 160 -15.69 -3.50 4.05
C GLN A 160 -15.85 -4.10 2.64
N LEU A 161 -15.00 -3.67 1.71
CA LEU A 161 -15.02 -4.10 0.32
C LEU A 161 -14.30 -5.45 0.08
N LYS A 162 -13.80 -6.11 1.14
CA LYS A 162 -13.18 -7.44 1.07
C LYS A 162 -14.19 -8.59 1.15
N SER A 163 -15.49 -8.29 1.22
CA SER A 163 -16.56 -9.30 1.24
C SER A 163 -16.89 -9.89 -0.14
N TYR A 164 -16.35 -9.35 -1.22
CA TYR A 164 -16.56 -9.89 -2.57
C TYR A 164 -16.13 -11.36 -2.68
N PRO A 165 -16.87 -12.20 -3.44
CA PRO A 165 -16.53 -13.62 -3.64
C PRO A 165 -15.10 -13.85 -4.13
N PHE A 166 -14.53 -12.90 -4.88
CA PHE A 166 -13.16 -12.89 -5.34
C PHE A 166 -12.15 -13.14 -4.20
N PHE A 167 -12.37 -12.54 -3.03
CA PHE A 167 -11.47 -12.66 -1.87
C PHE A 167 -11.66 -13.94 -1.04
N ARG A 168 -12.51 -14.88 -1.48
CA ARG A 168 -12.57 -16.22 -0.86
C ARG A 168 -11.34 -17.05 -1.19
N GLU A 169 -10.75 -16.82 -2.37
CA GLU A 169 -9.53 -17.48 -2.81
C GLU A 169 -8.30 -16.74 -2.27
N ILE A 170 -7.39 -17.47 -1.59
CA ILE A 170 -6.18 -16.93 -0.97
C ILE A 170 -5.29 -16.23 -2.00
N SER A 171 -5.12 -16.83 -3.18
CA SER A 171 -4.28 -16.29 -4.25
C SER A 171 -4.69 -14.89 -4.68
N ASN A 172 -5.98 -14.58 -4.63
CA ASN A 172 -6.54 -13.32 -5.09
C ASN A 172 -6.20 -12.13 -4.18
N TRP A 173 -5.83 -12.38 -2.93
CA TRP A 173 -5.31 -11.34 -2.03
C TRP A 173 -3.95 -10.81 -2.46
N PHE A 174 -3.17 -11.62 -3.16
CA PHE A 174 -1.78 -11.35 -3.52
C PHE A 174 -1.55 -11.25 -5.02
N TYR A 175 -2.60 -11.39 -5.82
CA TYR A 175 -2.46 -11.31 -7.26
C TYR A 175 -2.19 -9.85 -7.67
N PRO A 176 -1.11 -9.54 -8.41
CA PRO A 176 -0.90 -8.19 -8.93
C PRO A 176 -2.12 -7.77 -9.77
N PHE A 177 -2.55 -6.52 -9.61
CA PHE A 177 -3.65 -6.02 -10.43
C PHE A 177 -3.24 -6.02 -11.90
N ASP A 178 -3.94 -6.85 -12.69
CA ASP A 178 -3.70 -6.97 -14.12
C ASP A 178 -5.04 -6.92 -14.87
N LYS A 179 -5.09 -6.07 -15.90
CA LYS A 179 -6.23 -5.99 -16.82
C LYS A 179 -6.48 -7.28 -17.58
N GLN A 180 -5.48 -8.16 -17.71
CA GLN A 180 -5.59 -9.45 -18.39
C GLN A 180 -6.14 -10.56 -17.48
N GLN A 181 -6.32 -10.26 -16.18
CA GLN A 181 -6.94 -11.19 -15.26
C GLN A 181 -8.39 -11.46 -15.69
N SER A 182 -8.81 -12.75 -15.71
CA SER A 182 -10.06 -13.19 -16.31
C SER A 182 -11.33 -12.50 -15.79
N ASP A 183 -11.36 -12.19 -14.50
CA ASP A 183 -12.51 -11.53 -13.86
C ASP A 183 -12.57 -10.01 -14.18
N VAL A 184 -11.41 -9.42 -14.51
CA VAL A 184 -11.27 -8.04 -14.95
C VAL A 184 -11.54 -7.89 -16.45
N ILE A 185 -11.04 -8.81 -17.29
CA ILE A 185 -11.19 -8.77 -18.77
C ILE A 185 -12.65 -8.74 -19.19
N LYS A 186 -13.51 -9.58 -18.58
CA LYS A 186 -14.91 -9.68 -18.96
C LYS A 186 -15.60 -8.32 -18.93
N GLU A 187 -15.19 -7.47 -18.04
CA GLU A 187 -15.82 -6.18 -17.79
C GLU A 187 -15.23 -5.04 -18.63
N PHE A 188 -13.92 -5.06 -18.86
CA PHE A 188 -13.31 -4.05 -19.76
C PHE A 188 -13.77 -4.19 -21.22
N ARG A 189 -14.13 -5.41 -21.68
CA ARG A 189 -14.63 -5.62 -23.04
C ARG A 189 -16.01 -5.05 -23.32
N HIS A 190 -16.80 -4.78 -22.28
CA HIS A 190 -18.19 -4.29 -22.44
C HIS A 190 -18.29 -2.76 -22.47
N ARG A 191 -17.20 -2.03 -22.34
CA ARG A 191 -17.20 -0.56 -22.27
C ARG A 191 -16.46 0.08 -23.43
N GLY A 192 -17.17 1.00 -24.11
CA GLY A 192 -16.59 1.86 -25.15
C GLY A 192 -15.48 2.77 -24.58
N LYS A 193 -14.68 3.31 -25.44
CA LYS A 193 -13.34 3.93 -25.21
C LYS A 193 -13.26 5.14 -24.25
N GLU A 194 -14.36 5.70 -23.75
CA GLU A 194 -14.32 7.02 -23.09
C GLU A 194 -14.33 6.98 -21.56
N GLY A 195 -14.92 5.98 -20.92
CA GLY A 195 -14.93 5.87 -19.44
C GLY A 195 -13.81 5.01 -18.84
N GLY A 196 -12.98 4.39 -19.67
CA GLY A 196 -11.93 3.48 -19.21
C GLY A 196 -10.64 4.18 -18.76
N SER A 197 -10.41 5.40 -19.21
CA SER A 197 -9.10 6.05 -19.09
C SER A 197 -8.76 6.41 -17.64
N LEU A 198 -9.67 7.04 -16.90
CA LEU A 198 -9.38 7.54 -15.56
C LEU A 198 -9.33 6.45 -14.49
N LEU A 199 -10.35 5.58 -14.45
CA LEU A 199 -10.32 4.41 -13.56
C LEU A 199 -9.07 3.57 -13.82
N GLU A 200 -8.68 3.45 -15.08
CA GLU A 200 -7.47 2.76 -15.50
C GLU A 200 -6.19 3.43 -14.93
N ILE A 201 -6.10 4.74 -14.97
CA ILE A 201 -4.99 5.50 -14.39
C ILE A 201 -4.94 5.32 -12.88
N ILE A 202 -6.06 5.44 -12.18
CA ILE A 202 -6.15 5.23 -10.73
C ILE A 202 -5.72 3.80 -10.35
N LEU A 203 -6.21 2.81 -11.09
CA LEU A 203 -5.88 1.41 -10.83
C LEU A 203 -4.41 1.07 -11.18
N GLN A 204 -3.80 1.79 -12.10
CA GLN A 204 -2.38 1.65 -12.42
C GLN A 204 -1.48 2.45 -11.48
N SER A 205 -2.03 3.38 -10.71
CA SER A 205 -1.27 4.17 -9.76
C SER A 205 -0.63 3.30 -8.66
N GLY A 206 0.43 3.81 -8.05
CA GLY A 206 1.08 3.17 -6.91
C GLY A 206 0.38 3.39 -5.57
N PHE A 207 -0.71 4.18 -5.52
CA PHE A 207 -1.34 4.62 -4.27
C PHE A 207 -2.07 3.50 -3.52
N PHE A 208 -2.68 2.55 -4.23
CA PHE A 208 -3.44 1.47 -3.62
C PHE A 208 -2.68 0.14 -3.72
N CYS A 209 -2.80 -0.70 -2.70
CA CYS A 209 -2.36 -2.09 -2.81
C CYS A 209 -3.24 -2.87 -3.80
N ASN A 210 -2.76 -4.02 -4.26
CA ASN A 210 -3.45 -4.74 -5.34
C ASN A 210 -4.84 -5.23 -4.93
N SER A 211 -5.00 -5.70 -3.70
CA SER A 211 -6.31 -6.13 -3.19
C SER A 211 -7.32 -4.98 -3.13
N ASP A 212 -6.88 -3.74 -2.88
CA ASP A 212 -7.75 -2.56 -2.91
C ASP A 212 -8.13 -2.16 -4.32
N LYS A 213 -7.22 -2.27 -5.28
CA LYS A 213 -7.51 -2.05 -6.70
C LYS A 213 -8.63 -2.98 -7.19
N TYR A 214 -8.58 -4.27 -6.83
CA TYR A 214 -9.66 -5.21 -7.12
C TYR A 214 -10.97 -4.81 -6.43
N SER A 215 -10.92 -4.42 -5.15
CA SER A 215 -12.11 -3.96 -4.43
C SER A 215 -12.75 -2.75 -5.08
N LEU A 216 -11.95 -1.75 -5.43
CA LEU A 216 -12.42 -0.54 -6.13
C LEU A 216 -13.03 -0.89 -7.48
N PHE A 217 -12.35 -1.74 -8.25
CA PHE A 217 -12.83 -2.21 -9.54
C PHE A 217 -14.21 -2.86 -9.44
N PHE A 218 -14.42 -3.82 -8.53
CA PHE A 218 -15.71 -4.49 -8.36
C PHE A 218 -16.79 -3.55 -7.82
N THR A 219 -16.45 -2.61 -6.94
CA THR A 219 -17.38 -1.60 -6.45
C THR A 219 -17.88 -0.70 -7.58
N MET A 220 -16.96 -0.21 -8.41
CA MET A 220 -17.31 0.62 -9.57
C MET A 220 -18.21 -0.10 -10.56
N GLN A 221 -18.10 -1.42 -10.69
CA GLN A 221 -18.97 -2.19 -11.57
C GLN A 221 -20.43 -2.25 -11.08
N GLN A 222 -20.62 -2.26 -9.76
CA GLN A 222 -21.98 -2.35 -9.17
C GLN A 222 -22.72 -1.02 -9.17
N LEU A 223 -22.02 0.10 -9.37
CA LEU A 223 -22.65 1.42 -9.39
C LEU A 223 -23.31 1.71 -10.75
N PRO A 224 -24.48 2.37 -10.77
CA PRO A 224 -25.05 2.97 -11.98
C PRO A 224 -24.05 3.93 -12.66
N GLN A 225 -24.14 4.06 -13.98
CA GLN A 225 -23.19 4.88 -14.75
C GLN A 225 -23.11 6.32 -14.23
N SER A 226 -24.25 6.95 -13.95
CA SER A 226 -24.31 8.32 -13.43
C SER A 226 -23.60 8.49 -12.07
N GLN A 227 -23.67 7.49 -11.19
CA GLN A 227 -22.98 7.53 -9.90
C GLN A 227 -21.48 7.28 -10.07
N ARG A 228 -21.08 6.42 -11.01
CA ARG A 228 -19.67 6.20 -11.36
C ARG A 228 -19.04 7.46 -11.90
N ASP A 229 -19.70 8.11 -12.84
CA ASP A 229 -19.21 9.36 -13.44
C ASP A 229 -19.11 10.47 -12.39
N MET A 230 -20.10 10.58 -11.48
CA MET A 230 -20.03 11.51 -10.36
C MET A 230 -18.87 11.20 -9.41
N MET A 231 -18.65 9.93 -9.05
CA MET A 231 -17.56 9.53 -8.15
C MET A 231 -16.19 9.69 -8.82
N LEU A 232 -16.09 9.39 -10.10
CA LEU A 232 -14.89 9.63 -10.89
C LEU A 232 -14.62 11.13 -11.02
N ASN A 233 -15.62 11.95 -11.30
CA ASN A 233 -15.47 13.39 -11.38
C ASN A 233 -15.09 14.02 -10.03
N GLN A 234 -15.61 13.54 -8.91
CA GLN A 234 -15.21 14.02 -7.58
C GLN A 234 -13.75 13.66 -7.20
N LEU A 235 -13.27 12.52 -7.68
CA LEU A 235 -11.84 12.18 -7.58
C LEU A 235 -10.99 13.01 -8.56
N THR A 236 -11.63 13.63 -9.55
CA THR A 236 -11.01 14.13 -10.77
C THR A 236 -10.65 15.60 -10.75
N ASP A 237 -11.47 16.46 -10.17
CA ASP A 237 -11.28 17.92 -10.37
C ASP A 237 -9.97 18.45 -9.77
N GLN A 238 -9.40 17.80 -8.75
CA GLN A 238 -8.08 18.15 -8.21
C GLN A 238 -6.93 17.25 -8.68
N GLN A 239 -7.21 15.99 -9.03
CA GLN A 239 -6.19 15.02 -9.43
C GLN A 239 -6.08 14.82 -10.95
N ILE A 240 -7.12 15.17 -11.72
CA ILE A 240 -7.15 14.97 -13.18
C ILE A 240 -6.39 16.07 -13.92
N GLU A 241 -6.44 17.32 -13.52
CA GLU A 241 -5.55 18.32 -14.12
C GLU A 241 -4.09 17.90 -13.92
N GLU A 242 -3.80 17.26 -12.77
CA GLU A 242 -2.50 16.65 -12.55
C GLU A 242 -2.27 15.37 -13.37
N LEU A 243 -3.29 14.58 -13.70
CA LEU A 243 -3.19 13.26 -14.34
C LEU A 243 -3.49 13.27 -15.85
N ALA A 244 -4.16 14.30 -16.36
CA ALA A 244 -4.52 14.43 -17.78
C ALA A 244 -3.32 14.70 -18.70
N ASP A 245 -2.20 15.10 -18.14
CA ASP A 245 -0.94 15.21 -18.88
C ASP A 245 -0.35 13.82 -19.13
N GLN A 246 -0.17 13.41 -20.39
CA GLN A 246 0.41 12.11 -20.77
C GLN A 246 1.78 11.87 -20.10
N SER A 247 2.54 12.94 -19.83
CA SER A 247 3.81 12.85 -19.12
C SER A 247 3.63 12.39 -17.67
N LYS A 248 2.51 12.74 -17.03
CA LYS A 248 2.18 12.32 -15.66
C LYS A 248 1.68 10.89 -15.58
N ALA A 249 0.91 10.42 -16.58
CA ALA A 249 0.50 9.00 -16.64
C ALA A 249 1.70 8.04 -16.76
N GLU A 250 2.71 8.40 -17.56
CA GLU A 250 3.97 7.66 -17.61
C GLU A 250 4.75 7.73 -16.29
N THR A 251 4.73 8.87 -15.62
CA THR A 251 5.38 9.06 -14.31
C THR A 251 4.69 8.20 -13.24
N LEU A 252 3.36 8.14 -13.22
CA LEU A 252 2.60 7.30 -12.30
C LEU A 252 2.84 5.81 -12.54
N LYS A 253 2.91 5.40 -13.81
CA LYS A 253 3.27 4.02 -14.15
C LYS A 253 4.68 3.70 -13.68
N LYS A 254 5.67 4.57 -13.95
CA LYS A 254 7.02 4.41 -13.43
C LYS A 254 7.04 4.36 -11.89
N PHE A 255 6.22 5.17 -11.23
CA PHE A 255 6.08 5.14 -9.77
C PHE A 255 5.54 3.80 -9.28
N SER A 256 4.51 3.24 -9.92
CA SER A 256 3.93 1.93 -9.53
C SER A 256 4.88 0.73 -9.73
N GLU A 257 5.89 0.89 -10.57
CA GLU A 257 6.91 -0.13 -10.86
C GLU A 257 8.18 0.05 -10.00
N ARG A 258 8.22 1.05 -9.13
CA ARG A 258 9.38 1.27 -8.25
C ARG A 258 9.47 0.17 -7.17
N PRO A 259 10.68 -0.24 -6.78
CA PRO A 259 10.88 -1.24 -5.74
C PRO A 259 10.19 -0.92 -4.42
N ASP A 260 10.28 0.34 -3.97
CA ASP A 260 9.66 0.82 -2.74
C ASP A 260 8.13 0.76 -2.78
N THR A 261 7.53 1.13 -3.91
CA THR A 261 6.09 1.06 -4.12
C THR A 261 5.60 -0.39 -4.12
N VAL A 262 6.30 -1.28 -4.83
CA VAL A 262 5.91 -2.70 -4.94
C VAL A 262 5.99 -3.41 -3.59
N SER A 263 7.08 -3.21 -2.82
CA SER A 263 7.22 -3.81 -1.50
C SER A 263 6.15 -3.31 -0.54
N ASN A 264 5.87 -2.00 -0.54
CA ASN A 264 4.85 -1.40 0.32
C ASN A 264 3.43 -1.89 -0.02
N GLN A 265 3.07 -1.93 -1.30
CA GLN A 265 1.79 -2.50 -1.73
C GLN A 265 1.62 -3.96 -1.28
N TYR A 266 2.68 -4.76 -1.37
CA TYR A 266 2.62 -6.15 -0.95
C TYR A 266 2.51 -6.31 0.58
N LEU A 267 3.15 -5.43 1.35
CA LEU A 267 3.00 -5.38 2.81
C LEU A 267 1.56 -5.00 3.20
N HIS A 268 0.96 -4.03 2.52
CA HIS A 268 -0.45 -3.67 2.74
C HIS A 268 -1.40 -4.82 2.35
N ASP A 269 -1.14 -5.54 1.26
CA ASP A 269 -1.91 -6.73 0.89
C ASP A 269 -1.80 -7.83 1.95
N LEU A 270 -0.59 -8.09 2.49
CA LEU A 270 -0.36 -9.04 3.58
C LEU A 270 -1.09 -8.61 4.86
N TYR A 271 -0.98 -7.33 5.24
CA TYR A 271 -1.66 -6.79 6.43
C TYR A 271 -3.18 -6.98 6.32
N ARG A 272 -3.78 -6.60 5.17
CA ARG A 272 -5.21 -6.80 4.93
C ARG A 272 -5.61 -8.27 4.98
N PHE A 273 -4.81 -9.17 4.43
CA PHE A 273 -5.06 -10.60 4.49
C PHE A 273 -5.16 -11.08 5.95
N PHE A 274 -4.17 -10.78 6.78
CA PHE A 274 -4.16 -11.22 8.17
C PHE A 274 -5.23 -10.55 9.05
N LYS A 275 -5.73 -9.39 8.68
CA LYS A 275 -6.80 -8.70 9.42
C LYS A 275 -8.20 -9.04 8.90
N LEU A 276 -8.39 -9.32 7.62
CA LEU A 276 -9.71 -9.34 6.99
C LEU A 276 -10.09 -10.69 6.35
N TYR A 277 -9.12 -11.55 6.02
CA TYR A 277 -9.44 -12.85 5.42
C TYR A 277 -10.29 -13.70 6.37
N ALA A 278 -11.37 -14.30 5.86
CA ALA A 278 -12.35 -15.03 6.69
C ALA A 278 -11.71 -16.19 7.47
N ARG A 279 -10.74 -16.87 6.87
CA ARG A 279 -10.03 -18.01 7.47
C ARG A 279 -8.62 -17.65 7.95
N ARG A 280 -8.37 -16.39 8.29
CA ARG A 280 -7.03 -15.88 8.70
C ARG A 280 -6.45 -16.59 9.91
N LEU A 281 -7.30 -17.12 10.79
CA LEU A 281 -6.88 -17.85 12.00
C LEU A 281 -6.22 -19.21 11.69
N GLU A 282 -6.30 -19.69 10.45
CA GLU A 282 -5.61 -20.89 10.00
C GLU A 282 -4.14 -20.60 9.64
N PHE A 283 -3.71 -19.33 9.69
CA PHE A 283 -2.36 -18.92 9.34
C PHE A 283 -1.68 -18.23 10.53
N ARG A 284 -0.37 -18.38 10.63
CA ARG A 284 0.46 -17.61 11.56
C ARG A 284 0.45 -16.14 11.11
N ASP A 285 -0.13 -15.27 11.94
CA ASP A 285 -0.21 -13.82 11.66
C ASP A 285 1.19 -13.21 11.70
N LEU A 286 1.64 -12.67 10.57
CA LEU A 286 2.96 -12.05 10.42
C LEU A 286 3.10 -10.74 11.19
N PHE A 287 1.99 -10.10 11.56
CA PHE A 287 1.97 -8.78 12.23
C PHE A 287 1.56 -8.87 13.70
N LYS A 288 1.47 -10.09 14.26
CA LYS A 288 1.09 -10.29 15.66
C LYS A 288 2.18 -9.84 16.63
N GLU A 289 3.43 -10.04 16.25
CA GLU A 289 4.61 -9.70 17.04
C GLU A 289 5.35 -8.54 16.37
N SER A 290 6.05 -7.74 17.16
CA SER A 290 6.91 -6.69 16.60
C SER A 290 8.08 -7.35 15.85
N ILE A 291 8.30 -6.92 14.63
CA ILE A 291 9.37 -7.45 13.77
C ILE A 291 10.56 -6.53 13.87
N CYS A 292 11.55 -6.96 14.62
CA CYS A 292 12.78 -6.23 14.89
C CYS A 292 13.98 -7.09 14.53
N LEU A 293 14.39 -7.11 13.26
CA LEU A 293 15.56 -7.88 12.82
C LEU A 293 16.85 -7.44 13.50
N TYR A 294 16.96 -6.19 13.91
CA TYR A 294 18.11 -5.66 14.64
C TYR A 294 18.23 -6.20 16.09
N ASN A 295 17.20 -6.87 16.61
CA ASN A 295 17.22 -7.55 17.89
C ASN A 295 17.64 -9.02 17.78
N GLU A 296 17.89 -9.52 16.56
CA GLU A 296 18.26 -10.91 16.30
C GLU A 296 19.80 -11.06 16.30
N PRO A 297 20.41 -11.63 17.37
CA PRO A 297 21.88 -11.64 17.53
C PRO A 297 22.63 -12.30 16.37
N ASP A 298 22.04 -13.34 15.79
CA ASP A 298 22.64 -14.09 14.69
C ASP A 298 22.59 -13.36 13.33
N LEU A 299 21.79 -12.28 13.24
CA LEU A 299 21.53 -11.57 12.00
C LEU A 299 22.00 -10.12 12.01
N ILE A 300 22.13 -9.50 13.19
CA ILE A 300 22.45 -8.07 13.30
C ILE A 300 23.74 -7.70 12.60
N ASP A 301 24.81 -8.46 12.85
CA ASP A 301 26.14 -8.21 12.25
C ASP A 301 26.18 -8.45 10.74
N ILE A 302 25.22 -9.24 10.22
CA ILE A 302 25.14 -9.59 8.81
C ILE A 302 24.28 -8.57 8.05
N LEU A 303 23.18 -8.08 8.67
CA LEU A 303 22.15 -7.33 7.98
C LEU A 303 22.24 -5.81 8.17
N PHE A 304 22.91 -5.33 9.22
CA PHE A 304 22.88 -3.92 9.60
C PHE A 304 24.26 -3.36 9.85
N ASN A 305 24.61 -2.35 9.07
CA ASN A 305 25.76 -1.49 9.35
C ASN A 305 25.35 -0.30 10.24
N PRO A 306 26.29 0.52 10.74
CA PRO A 306 25.99 1.67 11.60
C PRO A 306 25.02 2.67 10.96
N GLU A 307 25.07 2.88 9.64
CA GLU A 307 24.19 3.80 8.90
C GLU A 307 22.75 3.27 8.87
N ALA A 308 22.58 1.97 8.69
CA ALA A 308 21.25 1.32 8.74
C ALA A 308 20.66 1.40 10.15
N MET A 309 21.46 1.19 11.18
CA MET A 309 21.02 1.32 12.58
C MET A 309 20.62 2.77 12.91
N GLU A 310 21.38 3.77 12.45
CA GLU A 310 21.04 5.17 12.58
C GLU A 310 19.69 5.50 11.90
N ALA A 311 19.46 4.97 10.71
CA ALA A 311 18.19 5.17 9.99
C ALA A 311 17.00 4.58 10.75
N ILE A 312 17.14 3.41 11.35
CA ILE A 312 16.12 2.76 12.17
C ILE A 312 15.86 3.56 13.46
N ALA A 313 16.93 3.96 14.17
CA ALA A 313 16.82 4.80 15.36
C ALA A 313 16.11 6.12 15.07
N ASN A 314 16.45 6.78 13.96
CA ASN A 314 15.79 8.00 13.50
C ASN A 314 14.31 7.78 13.16
N PHE A 315 13.94 6.62 12.62
CA PHE A 315 12.55 6.25 12.39
C PHE A 315 11.78 6.18 13.73
N HIS A 316 12.28 5.43 14.71
CA HIS A 316 11.66 5.30 16.03
C HIS A 316 11.59 6.64 16.75
N PHE A 317 12.64 7.45 16.69
CA PHE A 317 12.67 8.80 17.25
C PHE A 317 11.55 9.68 16.69
N LYS A 318 11.37 9.71 15.36
CA LYS A 318 10.29 10.46 14.70
C LYS A 318 8.90 9.97 15.11
N LYS A 319 8.74 8.68 15.36
CA LYS A 319 7.48 8.07 15.82
C LYS A 319 7.28 8.15 17.33
N LYS A 320 8.21 8.78 18.09
CA LYS A 320 8.21 8.90 19.55
C LYS A 320 8.27 7.57 20.30
N ASN A 321 8.82 6.56 19.68
CA ASN A 321 9.12 5.25 20.26
C ASN A 321 10.52 5.32 20.88
N TRP A 322 10.61 5.95 22.07
CA TRP A 322 11.89 6.35 22.67
C TRP A 322 12.74 5.18 23.14
N GLU A 323 12.11 4.09 23.56
CA GLU A 323 12.81 2.86 24.02
C GLU A 323 13.47 2.14 22.85
N GLU A 324 12.83 2.10 21.70
CA GLU A 324 13.34 1.48 20.49
C GLU A 324 14.33 2.37 19.74
N ALA A 325 14.35 3.67 20.03
CA ALA A 325 15.25 4.63 19.41
C ALA A 325 16.63 4.71 20.10
N ALA A 326 16.72 4.24 21.36
CA ALA A 326 17.92 4.27 22.19
C ALA A 326 18.81 3.05 21.96
#